data_dd05560254c39f6c5b020978ed98b9e9
#
_entry.id   dd05560254c39f6c5b020978ed98b9e9
#
_cell.length_a   1.000
_cell.length_b   1.000
_cell.length_c   1.000
_cell.angle_alpha   90.00
_cell.angle_beta   90.00
_cell.angle_gamma   90.00
#
_symmetry.space_group_name_H-M   'P 1'
#
loop_
_entity.id
_entity.type
_entity.pdbx_description
1 polymer ?
#
loop_
_entity_poly.entity_id
_entity_poly.type
_entity_poly.pdbx_seq_one_letter_code
_entity_poly.pdbx_strand_id
1 'polypeptide(L)'
;EQWEDYCFQGEDFKKGTVLLKKGTKLSFIEIGILASMGVAEVPVIRRARVAVLTTGDEVMKPGEELKLGKIYDCNQSLLAARLMDFGAELTRIDKIPDNPQDMAEAVREAAEVSDLIITTGAVSVGKKDIMHEVVRILGAQRIFWRLEMKPGMPTLFSVYEGTPMLSLSGNPFGAAVSVDLLIRPMIQKLTQDDTLRPVRKKCTLTNDFGKSVGGRRYVRAVTDGETVTIPTKIHSNGILSTMAGCNCLIEMQKGKTGSHAGEEAEVLLL
;
A
#
# COMPACT_ATOMS: atom_id res chain seq x y z
N GLU A 1 44.64 2.61 32.38
CA GLU A 1 45.71 3.44 31.82
C GLU A 1 45.38 4.91 32.01
N GLN A 2 46.37 5.82 31.88
CA GLN A 2 46.13 7.29 31.97
C GLN A 2 45.27 7.70 30.75
N TRP A 3 44.11 8.34 30.96
CA TRP A 3 43.15 8.80 29.96
C TRP A 3 42.22 7.71 29.38
N GLU A 4 42.16 6.51 29.91
CA GLU A 4 41.34 5.42 29.39
C GLU A 4 39.82 5.77 29.34
N ASP A 5 39.35 6.53 30.33
CA ASP A 5 37.94 6.97 30.41
C ASP A 5 37.73 8.46 30.09
N TYR A 6 38.72 9.13 29.47
CA TYR A 6 38.63 10.53 29.14
C TYR A 6 38.22 10.75 27.69
N CYS A 7 37.10 11.43 27.50
CA CYS A 7 36.61 11.81 26.17
C CYS A 7 37.20 13.14 25.77
N PHE A 8 38.09 13.17 24.77
CA PHE A 8 38.68 14.39 24.27
C PHE A 8 37.71 15.20 23.41
N GLN A 9 37.79 16.52 23.49
CA GLN A 9 36.96 17.40 22.66
C GLN A 9 37.18 17.12 21.18
N GLY A 10 36.10 16.80 20.45
CA GLY A 10 36.16 16.51 19.03
C GLY A 10 36.65 15.09 18.68
N GLU A 11 36.67 14.17 19.68
CA GLU A 11 37.00 12.77 19.46
C GLU A 11 35.98 12.06 18.58
N ASP A 12 34.69 12.26 18.86
CA ASP A 12 33.62 11.69 18.04
C ASP A 12 33.41 12.49 16.73
N PHE A 13 33.27 13.82 16.84
CA PHE A 13 33.14 14.69 15.66
C PHE A 13 33.70 16.09 15.93
N LYS A 14 34.17 16.78 14.88
CA LYS A 14 34.74 18.12 14.95
C LYS A 14 33.72 19.18 14.55
N LYS A 15 33.89 20.39 15.05
CA LYS A 15 33.07 21.55 14.63
C LYS A 15 33.11 21.72 13.10
N GLY A 16 31.92 21.79 12.46
CA GLY A 16 31.78 21.94 11.03
C GLY A 16 31.60 20.62 10.28
N THR A 17 31.71 19.46 10.95
CA THR A 17 31.38 18.17 10.36
C THR A 17 29.87 18.07 10.10
N VAL A 18 29.49 17.73 8.88
CA VAL A 18 28.08 17.46 8.54
C VAL A 18 27.79 15.99 8.87
N LEU A 19 27.10 15.73 9.96
CA LEU A 19 26.75 14.38 10.41
C LEU A 19 25.48 13.86 9.74
N LEU A 20 24.48 14.72 9.56
CA LEU A 20 23.21 14.38 8.93
C LEU A 20 22.91 15.35 7.79
N LYS A 21 22.35 14.83 6.71
CA LYS A 21 21.92 15.64 5.55
C LYS A 21 20.41 15.80 5.55
N LYS A 22 19.90 16.84 4.89
CA LYS A 22 18.47 16.97 4.61
C LYS A 22 17.94 15.73 3.87
N GLY A 23 16.81 15.19 4.31
CA GLY A 23 16.22 13.98 3.76
C GLY A 23 16.72 12.67 4.37
N THR A 24 17.66 12.72 5.34
CA THR A 24 18.06 11.52 6.09
C THR A 24 16.87 11.00 6.90
N LYS A 25 16.56 9.72 6.76
CA LYS A 25 15.57 9.05 7.61
C LYS A 25 16.14 8.91 9.02
N LEU A 26 15.43 9.44 10.02
CA LEU A 26 15.86 9.39 11.40
C LEU A 26 15.53 8.03 12.01
N SER A 27 16.56 7.23 12.28
CA SER A 27 16.50 6.04 13.13
C SER A 27 16.90 6.40 14.56
N PHE A 28 16.97 5.42 15.44
CA PHE A 28 17.45 5.62 16.80
C PHE A 28 18.92 6.14 16.85
N ILE A 29 19.73 5.79 15.83
CA ILE A 29 21.11 6.24 15.72
C ILE A 29 21.19 7.73 15.41
N GLU A 30 20.46 8.20 14.39
CA GLU A 30 20.41 9.62 14.03
C GLU A 30 19.84 10.47 15.17
N ILE A 31 18.84 9.95 15.89
CA ILE A 31 18.30 10.62 17.08
C ILE A 31 19.38 10.72 18.16
N GLY A 32 20.16 9.66 18.41
CA GLY A 32 21.28 9.68 19.35
C GLY A 32 22.36 10.72 18.97
N ILE A 33 22.74 10.78 17.68
CA ILE A 33 23.68 11.76 17.14
C ILE A 33 23.17 13.19 17.36
N LEU A 34 21.90 13.47 17.04
CA LEU A 34 21.31 14.78 17.27
C LEU A 34 21.33 15.18 18.75
N ALA A 35 20.99 14.23 19.62
CA ALA A 35 21.03 14.45 21.07
C ALA A 35 22.46 14.74 21.58
N SER A 36 23.47 14.02 21.07
CA SER A 36 24.88 14.25 21.43
C SER A 36 25.40 15.64 21.00
N MET A 37 24.78 16.20 19.95
CA MET A 37 25.03 17.57 19.48
C MET A 37 24.28 18.64 20.30
N GLY A 38 23.41 18.26 21.25
CA GLY A 38 22.54 19.16 22.00
C GLY A 38 21.32 19.66 21.20
N VAL A 39 20.96 19.01 20.10
CA VAL A 39 19.78 19.37 19.28
C VAL A 39 18.55 18.75 19.90
N ALA A 40 17.67 19.58 20.47
CA ALA A 40 16.43 19.14 21.11
C ALA A 40 15.25 19.02 20.12
N GLU A 41 15.21 19.85 19.09
CA GLU A 41 14.12 19.90 18.11
C GLU A 41 14.68 19.88 16.69
N VAL A 42 14.09 19.06 15.85
CA VAL A 42 14.50 18.90 14.45
C VAL A 42 13.29 19.02 13.54
N PRO A 43 13.34 19.87 12.51
CA PRO A 43 12.30 19.90 11.47
C PRO A 43 12.28 18.59 10.69
N VAL A 44 11.15 17.91 10.68
CA VAL A 44 10.96 16.64 9.96
C VAL A 44 9.77 16.73 9.00
N ILE A 45 9.77 15.87 7.97
CA ILE A 45 8.59 15.66 7.16
C ILE A 45 7.61 14.83 8.00
N ARG A 46 6.37 15.31 8.14
CA ARG A 46 5.35 14.58 8.87
C ARG A 46 4.92 13.30 8.15
N ARG A 47 4.34 12.39 8.87
CA ARG A 47 3.72 11.18 8.30
C ARG A 47 2.58 11.57 7.36
N ALA A 48 2.37 10.76 6.31
CA ALA A 48 1.20 10.89 5.47
C ALA A 48 -0.06 10.48 6.28
N ARG A 49 -1.06 11.32 6.30
CA ARG A 49 -2.34 11.08 6.97
C ARG A 49 -3.30 10.43 5.98
N VAL A 50 -3.78 9.23 6.32
CA VAL A 50 -4.56 8.41 5.39
C VAL A 50 -5.87 7.97 6.04
N ALA A 51 -6.98 8.17 5.33
CA ALA A 51 -8.28 7.59 5.69
C ALA A 51 -8.53 6.31 4.88
N VAL A 52 -9.11 5.30 5.53
CA VAL A 52 -9.56 4.04 4.91
C VAL A 52 -11.05 3.89 5.13
N LEU A 53 -11.83 3.92 4.05
CA LEU A 53 -13.27 3.77 4.08
C LEU A 53 -13.66 2.51 3.32
N THR A 54 -14.30 1.56 3.98
CA THR A 54 -14.76 0.31 3.35
C THR A 54 -16.26 0.35 3.15
N THR A 55 -16.75 -0.28 2.09
CA THR A 55 -18.18 -0.44 1.85
C THR A 55 -18.49 -1.83 1.33
N GLY A 56 -19.71 -2.27 1.51
CA GLY A 56 -20.22 -3.59 1.14
C GLY A 56 -21.24 -4.04 2.18
N ASP A 57 -22.49 -4.18 1.76
CA ASP A 57 -23.55 -4.71 2.63
C ASP A 57 -23.23 -6.13 3.10
N GLU A 58 -22.49 -6.90 2.29
CA GLU A 58 -22.12 -8.28 2.58
C GLU A 58 -21.04 -8.42 3.65
N VAL A 59 -20.23 -7.37 3.93
CA VAL A 59 -19.13 -7.48 4.88
C VAL A 59 -19.54 -7.11 6.30
N MET A 60 -18.95 -7.78 7.29
CA MET A 60 -19.14 -7.57 8.72
C MET A 60 -17.81 -7.29 9.41
N LYS A 61 -17.85 -6.62 10.54
CA LYS A 61 -16.61 -6.40 11.32
C LYS A 61 -16.12 -7.72 11.91
N PRO A 62 -14.79 -7.96 11.92
CA PRO A 62 -14.22 -9.07 12.67
C PRO A 62 -14.65 -9.02 14.15
N GLY A 63 -15.02 -10.19 14.70
CA GLY A 63 -15.50 -10.32 16.08
C GLY A 63 -17.02 -10.26 16.23
N GLU A 64 -17.78 -9.80 15.23
CA GLU A 64 -19.24 -9.93 15.21
C GLU A 64 -19.65 -11.36 14.85
N GLU A 65 -20.84 -11.80 15.30
CA GLU A 65 -21.41 -13.10 14.92
C GLU A 65 -21.75 -13.13 13.42
N LEU A 66 -21.17 -14.08 12.70
CA LEU A 66 -21.32 -14.17 11.25
C LEU A 66 -22.75 -14.55 10.86
N LYS A 67 -23.42 -13.69 10.11
CA LYS A 67 -24.78 -13.93 9.60
C LYS A 67 -24.75 -14.63 8.23
N LEU A 68 -25.82 -15.35 7.90
CA LEU A 68 -25.97 -16.02 6.61
C LEU A 68 -25.83 -15.02 5.45
N GLY A 69 -25.03 -15.36 4.45
CA GLY A 69 -24.77 -14.50 3.29
C GLY A 69 -23.81 -13.33 3.53
N LYS A 70 -23.18 -13.27 4.71
CA LYS A 70 -22.15 -12.27 5.04
C LYS A 70 -20.76 -12.88 5.07
N ILE A 71 -19.75 -12.01 4.98
CA ILE A 71 -18.32 -12.31 5.15
C ILE A 71 -17.69 -11.28 6.06
N TYR A 72 -16.52 -11.56 6.63
CA TYR A 72 -15.80 -10.55 7.39
C TYR A 72 -15.00 -9.60 6.49
N ASP A 73 -14.94 -8.33 6.89
CA ASP A 73 -14.10 -7.32 6.25
C ASP A 73 -12.62 -7.57 6.57
N CYS A 74 -11.92 -8.15 5.62
CA CYS A 74 -10.46 -8.32 5.72
C CYS A 74 -9.70 -7.15 5.07
N ASN A 75 -10.34 -6.39 4.16
CA ASN A 75 -9.67 -5.30 3.44
C ASN A 75 -9.31 -4.15 4.38
N GLN A 76 -10.21 -3.77 5.29
CA GLN A 76 -9.95 -2.73 6.27
C GLN A 76 -8.68 -3.02 7.08
N SER A 77 -8.60 -4.22 7.66
CA SER A 77 -7.44 -4.63 8.46
C SER A 77 -6.16 -4.75 7.62
N LEU A 78 -6.24 -5.33 6.42
CA LEU A 78 -5.12 -5.49 5.49
C LEU A 78 -4.54 -4.12 5.10
N LEU A 79 -5.40 -3.20 4.67
CA LEU A 79 -4.99 -1.86 4.26
C LEU A 79 -4.41 -1.09 5.43
N ALA A 80 -5.07 -1.11 6.60
CA ALA A 80 -4.59 -0.43 7.79
C ALA A 80 -3.19 -0.92 8.20
N ALA A 81 -2.99 -2.24 8.31
CA ALA A 81 -1.70 -2.82 8.66
C ALA A 81 -0.61 -2.41 7.65
N ARG A 82 -0.90 -2.52 6.35
CA ARG A 82 0.09 -2.19 5.32
C ARG A 82 0.44 -0.70 5.27
N LEU A 83 -0.52 0.17 5.53
CA LEU A 83 -0.31 1.63 5.62
C LEU A 83 0.57 1.99 6.83
N MET A 84 0.37 1.31 7.95
CA MET A 84 1.22 1.46 9.14
C MET A 84 2.65 0.99 8.86
N ASP A 85 2.86 -0.11 8.12
CA ASP A 85 4.18 -0.55 7.66
C ASP A 85 4.87 0.52 6.79
N PHE A 86 4.11 1.27 6.00
CA PHE A 86 4.62 2.42 5.23
C PHE A 86 4.84 3.68 6.07
N GLY A 87 4.61 3.61 7.37
CA GLY A 87 4.76 4.75 8.30
C GLY A 87 3.66 5.80 8.18
N ALA A 88 2.52 5.50 7.58
CA ALA A 88 1.39 6.40 7.51
C ALA A 88 0.69 6.52 8.88
N GLU A 89 0.06 7.66 9.10
CA GLU A 89 -0.87 7.91 10.20
C GLU A 89 -2.30 7.67 9.69
N LEU A 90 -3.03 6.79 10.37
CA LEU A 90 -4.41 6.50 10.03
C LEU A 90 -5.33 7.50 10.73
N THR A 91 -5.94 8.40 9.97
CA THR A 91 -6.84 9.44 10.49
C THR A 91 -8.26 8.94 10.69
N ARG A 92 -8.66 7.97 9.85
CA ARG A 92 -10.00 7.38 9.92
C ARG A 92 -9.99 5.96 9.35
N ILE A 93 -10.71 5.06 10.00
CA ILE A 93 -10.92 3.68 9.54
C ILE A 93 -12.39 3.34 9.81
N ASP A 94 -13.22 3.41 8.76
CA ASP A 94 -14.66 3.20 8.91
C ASP A 94 -15.23 2.27 7.83
N LYS A 95 -16.29 1.57 8.22
CA LYS A 95 -17.20 0.90 7.29
C LYS A 95 -18.42 1.78 7.06
N ILE A 96 -18.66 2.14 5.82
CA ILE A 96 -19.77 3.01 5.37
C ILE A 96 -20.83 2.14 4.67
N PRO A 97 -22.12 2.38 4.87
CA PRO A 97 -23.19 1.70 4.12
C PRO A 97 -23.02 1.85 2.59
N ASP A 98 -23.58 0.91 1.81
CA ASP A 98 -23.62 0.99 0.35
C ASP A 98 -24.61 2.08 -0.13
N ASN A 99 -24.38 3.31 0.34
CA ASN A 99 -25.15 4.50 0.03
C ASN A 99 -24.22 5.61 -0.48
N PRO A 100 -24.46 6.18 -1.68
CA PRO A 100 -23.59 7.20 -2.24
C PRO A 100 -23.52 8.48 -1.40
N GLN A 101 -24.59 8.89 -0.75
CA GLN A 101 -24.66 10.10 0.08
C GLN A 101 -23.84 9.92 1.37
N ASP A 102 -24.01 8.78 2.05
CA ASP A 102 -23.27 8.48 3.28
C ASP A 102 -21.75 8.38 2.98
N MET A 103 -21.39 7.74 1.87
CA MET A 103 -19.99 7.65 1.44
C MET A 103 -19.44 9.03 1.06
N ALA A 104 -20.22 9.87 0.37
CA ALA A 104 -19.79 11.22 0.04
C ALA A 104 -19.56 12.08 1.30
N GLU A 105 -20.41 11.97 2.29
CA GLU A 105 -20.23 12.65 3.58
C GLU A 105 -18.99 12.16 4.31
N ALA A 106 -18.80 10.84 4.40
CA ALA A 106 -17.59 10.28 4.98
C ALA A 106 -16.29 10.72 4.28
N VAL A 107 -16.35 10.91 2.95
CA VAL A 107 -15.22 11.44 2.18
C VAL A 107 -14.97 12.91 2.48
N ARG A 108 -16.02 13.76 2.61
CA ARG A 108 -15.85 15.17 2.99
C ARG A 108 -15.14 15.31 4.33
N GLU A 109 -15.65 14.63 5.35
CA GLU A 109 -15.06 14.63 6.69
C GLU A 109 -13.59 14.10 6.68
N ALA A 110 -13.34 13.03 5.91
CA ALA A 110 -11.99 12.48 5.79
C ALA A 110 -11.03 13.44 5.09
N ALA A 111 -11.49 14.21 4.09
CA ALA A 111 -10.67 15.14 3.33
C ALA A 111 -10.13 16.30 4.19
N GLU A 112 -10.87 16.72 5.23
CA GLU A 112 -10.44 17.78 6.13
C GLU A 112 -9.17 17.44 6.92
N VAL A 113 -8.95 16.14 7.18
CA VAL A 113 -7.88 15.67 8.09
C VAL A 113 -6.87 14.74 7.43
N SER A 114 -7.05 14.38 6.17
CA SER A 114 -6.21 13.38 5.49
C SER A 114 -5.53 13.94 4.24
N ASP A 115 -4.37 13.39 3.92
CA ASP A 115 -3.62 13.69 2.70
C ASP A 115 -3.98 12.73 1.55
N LEU A 116 -4.60 11.60 1.89
CA LEU A 116 -5.01 10.56 0.96
C LEU A 116 -6.22 9.83 1.54
N ILE A 117 -7.21 9.57 0.70
CA ILE A 117 -8.37 8.75 1.04
C ILE A 117 -8.32 7.47 0.21
N ILE A 118 -8.48 6.34 0.87
CA ILE A 118 -8.58 5.03 0.24
C ILE A 118 -9.97 4.49 0.50
N THR A 119 -10.69 4.12 -0.56
CA THR A 119 -11.95 3.39 -0.42
C THR A 119 -11.79 1.98 -0.99
N THR A 120 -12.51 1.00 -0.47
CA THR A 120 -12.55 -0.36 -1.02
C THR A 120 -13.97 -0.91 -1.02
N GLY A 121 -14.33 -1.58 -2.11
CA GLY A 121 -15.69 -2.01 -2.44
C GLY A 121 -16.36 -1.05 -3.43
N ALA A 122 -17.45 -1.51 -4.03
CA ALA A 122 -18.38 -0.75 -4.87
C ALA A 122 -17.75 0.15 -5.98
N VAL A 123 -16.70 -0.34 -6.67
CA VAL A 123 -15.95 0.43 -7.70
C VAL A 123 -15.95 -0.24 -9.09
N SER A 124 -16.68 -1.34 -9.29
CA SER A 124 -16.72 -2.10 -10.56
C SER A 124 -17.81 -1.58 -11.52
N VAL A 125 -18.51 -2.46 -12.24
CA VAL A 125 -19.57 -2.14 -13.21
C VAL A 125 -20.97 -2.63 -12.78
N GLY A 126 -21.12 -3.08 -11.56
CA GLY A 126 -22.37 -3.58 -11.02
C GLY A 126 -23.36 -2.46 -10.66
N LYS A 127 -24.65 -2.83 -10.54
CA LYS A 127 -25.69 -1.88 -10.11
C LYS A 127 -25.45 -1.30 -8.70
N LYS A 128 -24.57 -1.93 -7.92
CA LYS A 128 -24.18 -1.52 -6.55
C LYS A 128 -22.87 -0.72 -6.50
N ASP A 129 -22.31 -0.34 -7.63
CA ASP A 129 -21.04 0.37 -7.69
C ASP A 129 -21.25 1.87 -7.48
N ILE A 130 -21.33 2.26 -6.21
CA ILE A 130 -21.68 3.62 -5.80
C ILE A 130 -20.58 4.65 -6.04
N MET A 131 -19.31 4.25 -6.18
CA MET A 131 -18.19 5.20 -6.19
C MET A 131 -18.21 6.20 -7.35
N HIS A 132 -18.78 5.84 -8.50
CA HIS A 132 -18.96 6.79 -9.61
C HIS A 132 -19.96 7.88 -9.26
N GLU A 133 -21.02 7.53 -8.55
CA GLU A 133 -22.02 8.46 -8.06
C GLU A 133 -21.48 9.34 -6.94
N VAL A 134 -20.68 8.77 -6.03
CA VAL A 134 -19.96 9.51 -4.98
C VAL A 134 -19.08 10.60 -5.58
N VAL A 135 -18.28 10.29 -6.60
CA VAL A 135 -17.44 11.27 -7.32
C VAL A 135 -18.31 12.39 -7.91
N ARG A 136 -19.49 12.07 -8.47
CA ARG A 136 -20.44 13.05 -9.02
C ARG A 136 -21.05 13.93 -7.91
N ILE A 137 -21.47 13.36 -6.80
CA ILE A 137 -22.06 14.08 -5.64
C ILE A 137 -21.05 15.06 -5.05
N LEU A 138 -19.80 14.64 -4.95
CA LEU A 138 -18.70 15.47 -4.43
C LEU A 138 -18.26 16.57 -5.40
N GLY A 139 -18.62 16.49 -6.68
CA GLY A 139 -17.99 17.30 -7.70
C GLY A 139 -16.49 17.02 -7.86
N ALA A 140 -16.03 15.85 -7.43
CA ALA A 140 -14.63 15.48 -7.49
C ALA A 140 -14.16 15.27 -8.93
N GLN A 141 -12.92 15.65 -9.21
CA GLN A 141 -12.30 15.43 -10.51
C GLN A 141 -11.89 13.97 -10.67
N ARG A 142 -12.55 13.24 -11.57
CA ARG A 142 -12.11 11.90 -11.95
C ARG A 142 -10.90 11.98 -12.85
N ILE A 143 -9.77 11.38 -12.44
CA ILE A 143 -8.52 11.34 -13.20
C ILE A 143 -8.52 10.13 -14.14
N PHE A 144 -8.77 8.93 -13.59
CA PHE A 144 -8.94 7.73 -14.41
C PHE A 144 -9.88 6.72 -13.73
N TRP A 145 -10.39 5.80 -14.55
CA TRP A 145 -11.11 4.61 -14.11
C TRP A 145 -10.69 3.41 -14.93
N ARG A 146 -10.37 2.32 -14.23
CA ARG A 146 -9.77 1.08 -14.70
C ARG A 146 -8.28 1.18 -15.07
N LEU A 147 -7.59 0.13 -14.70
CA LEU A 147 -6.20 -0.12 -15.05
C LEU A 147 -6.08 -1.42 -15.86
N GLU A 148 -5.18 -1.47 -16.82
CA GLU A 148 -4.87 -2.68 -17.58
C GLU A 148 -4.04 -3.66 -16.75
N MET A 149 -4.53 -4.04 -15.58
CA MET A 149 -3.86 -4.98 -14.69
C MET A 149 -4.83 -6.00 -14.07
N LYS A 150 -4.30 -7.14 -13.64
CA LYS A 150 -5.04 -8.19 -12.94
C LYS A 150 -4.17 -8.79 -11.82
N PRO A 151 -4.62 -8.78 -10.54
CA PRO A 151 -5.86 -8.18 -10.04
C PRO A 151 -5.80 -6.65 -9.98
N GLY A 152 -6.89 -6.01 -9.53
CA GLY A 152 -6.94 -4.57 -9.30
C GLY A 152 -7.40 -3.74 -10.51
N MET A 153 -7.88 -4.38 -11.60
CA MET A 153 -8.40 -3.65 -12.75
C MET A 153 -9.47 -2.58 -12.40
N PRO A 154 -10.47 -2.86 -11.56
CA PRO A 154 -11.43 -1.83 -11.13
C PRO A 154 -10.75 -0.94 -10.07
N THR A 155 -10.10 0.10 -10.52
CA THR A 155 -9.51 1.14 -9.69
C THR A 155 -9.95 2.49 -10.22
N LEU A 156 -10.52 3.33 -9.35
CA LEU A 156 -10.93 4.69 -9.67
C LEU A 156 -10.01 5.66 -8.91
N PHE A 157 -9.40 6.57 -9.64
CA PHE A 157 -8.62 7.66 -9.05
C PHE A 157 -9.31 8.99 -9.31
N SER A 158 -9.54 9.73 -8.25
CA SER A 158 -10.17 11.05 -8.29
C SER A 158 -9.51 11.99 -7.28
N VAL A 159 -9.81 13.28 -7.40
CA VAL A 159 -9.32 14.32 -6.50
C VAL A 159 -10.52 15.15 -6.04
N TYR A 160 -10.71 15.26 -4.74
CA TYR A 160 -11.72 16.08 -4.10
C TYR A 160 -11.04 17.18 -3.26
N GLU A 161 -11.28 18.44 -3.62
CA GLU A 161 -10.69 19.62 -2.95
C GLU A 161 -9.17 19.52 -2.71
N GLY A 162 -8.45 19.00 -3.70
CA GLY A 162 -6.99 18.79 -3.61
C GLY A 162 -6.57 17.48 -2.93
N THR A 163 -7.48 16.78 -2.26
CA THR A 163 -7.19 15.49 -1.62
C THR A 163 -7.37 14.35 -2.62
N PRO A 164 -6.32 13.56 -2.92
CA PRO A 164 -6.44 12.38 -3.76
C PRO A 164 -7.27 11.29 -3.09
N MET A 165 -8.12 10.65 -3.87
CA MET A 165 -8.96 9.53 -3.46
C MET A 165 -8.74 8.36 -4.40
N LEU A 166 -8.36 7.20 -3.86
CA LEU A 166 -8.16 5.97 -4.60
C LEU A 166 -9.18 4.91 -4.17
N SER A 167 -10.10 4.58 -5.07
CA SER A 167 -11.13 3.57 -4.84
C SER A 167 -10.69 2.23 -5.43
N LEU A 168 -10.56 1.22 -4.58
CA LEU A 168 -10.00 -0.08 -4.88
C LEU A 168 -11.07 -1.17 -5.01
N SER A 169 -10.74 -2.23 -5.72
CA SER A 169 -11.57 -3.44 -5.78
C SER A 169 -11.83 -4.00 -4.37
N GLY A 170 -13.07 -4.45 -4.12
CA GLY A 170 -13.41 -5.18 -2.91
C GLY A 170 -12.76 -6.57 -2.79
N ASN A 171 -12.17 -7.11 -3.86
CA ASN A 171 -11.43 -8.38 -3.80
C ASN A 171 -10.12 -8.24 -3.02
N PRO A 172 -9.88 -9.03 -1.96
CA PRO A 172 -8.75 -8.82 -1.05
C PRO A 172 -7.37 -8.86 -1.70
N PHE A 173 -7.13 -9.82 -2.59
CA PHE A 173 -5.85 -9.86 -3.31
C PHE A 173 -5.70 -8.68 -4.28
N GLY A 174 -6.81 -8.18 -4.84
CA GLY A 174 -6.81 -6.96 -5.65
C GLY A 174 -6.42 -5.72 -4.82
N ALA A 175 -6.97 -5.58 -3.62
CA ALA A 175 -6.63 -4.52 -2.69
C ALA A 175 -5.15 -4.60 -2.27
N ALA A 176 -4.66 -5.79 -1.91
CA ALA A 176 -3.26 -6.02 -1.54
C ALA A 176 -2.27 -5.62 -2.65
N VAL A 177 -2.54 -6.02 -3.89
CA VAL A 177 -1.70 -5.65 -5.03
C VAL A 177 -1.76 -4.13 -5.29
N SER A 178 -2.95 -3.54 -5.20
CA SER A 178 -3.12 -2.10 -5.45
C SER A 178 -2.44 -1.24 -4.40
N VAL A 179 -2.37 -1.67 -3.15
CA VAL A 179 -1.70 -0.92 -2.10
C VAL A 179 -0.19 -0.80 -2.36
N ASP A 180 0.45 -1.88 -2.77
CA ASP A 180 1.89 -1.87 -3.06
C ASP A 180 2.23 -1.17 -4.39
N LEU A 181 1.37 -1.28 -5.41
CA LEU A 181 1.63 -0.70 -6.72
C LEU A 181 1.26 0.79 -6.82
N LEU A 182 0.22 1.22 -6.13
CA LEU A 182 -0.37 2.56 -6.30
C LEU A 182 -0.21 3.41 -5.06
N ILE A 183 -0.53 2.88 -3.88
CA ILE A 183 -0.56 3.65 -2.64
C ILE A 183 0.84 3.83 -2.07
N ARG A 184 1.66 2.78 -2.04
CA ARG A 184 3.05 2.84 -1.57
C ARG A 184 3.85 3.98 -2.24
N PRO A 185 3.87 4.14 -3.60
CA PRO A 185 4.56 5.26 -4.22
C PRO A 185 3.89 6.63 -3.96
N MET A 186 2.59 6.70 -3.68
CA MET A 186 1.94 7.95 -3.27
C MET A 186 2.42 8.36 -1.87
N ILE A 187 2.48 7.45 -0.92
CA ILE A 187 3.02 7.70 0.42
C ILE A 187 4.50 8.08 0.33
N GLN A 188 5.29 7.35 -0.47
CA GLN A 188 6.69 7.67 -0.71
C GLN A 188 6.86 9.13 -1.18
N LYS A 189 6.02 9.58 -2.11
CA LYS A 189 6.07 10.95 -2.62
C LYS A 189 5.64 11.98 -1.57
N LEU A 190 4.62 11.68 -0.77
CA LEU A 190 4.13 12.57 0.30
C LEU A 190 5.16 12.73 1.44
N THR A 191 5.83 11.64 1.79
CA THR A 191 6.78 11.61 2.92
C THR A 191 8.24 11.80 2.49
N GLN A 192 8.53 11.75 1.19
CA GLN A 192 9.89 11.72 0.62
C GLN A 192 10.75 10.58 1.19
N ASP A 193 10.14 9.51 1.67
CA ASP A 193 10.84 8.33 2.20
C ASP A 193 11.25 7.39 1.07
N ASP A 194 12.49 7.49 0.65
CA ASP A 194 13.03 6.65 -0.45
C ASP A 194 13.09 5.16 -0.11
N THR A 195 12.97 4.76 1.16
CA THR A 195 12.87 3.34 1.54
C THR A 195 11.57 2.69 1.07
N LEU A 196 10.55 3.51 0.78
CA LEU A 196 9.28 3.06 0.22
C LEU A 196 9.30 2.88 -1.31
N ARG A 197 10.39 3.20 -1.99
CA ARG A 197 10.49 2.95 -3.44
C ARG A 197 10.27 1.47 -3.73
N PRO A 198 9.37 1.12 -4.67
CA PRO A 198 9.17 -0.27 -5.07
C PRO A 198 10.47 -0.89 -5.56
N VAL A 199 10.91 -1.98 -4.93
CA VAL A 199 12.13 -2.69 -5.32
C VAL A 199 11.75 -3.81 -6.29
N ARG A 200 12.34 -3.78 -7.48
CA ARG A 200 12.17 -4.81 -8.50
C ARG A 200 13.47 -5.59 -8.66
N LYS A 201 13.35 -6.90 -8.85
CA LYS A 201 14.46 -7.82 -9.11
C LYS A 201 14.10 -8.76 -10.25
N LYS A 202 15.11 -9.30 -10.90
CA LYS A 202 15.00 -10.42 -11.83
C LYS A 202 15.38 -11.70 -11.10
N CYS A 203 14.51 -12.68 -11.13
CA CYS A 203 14.69 -13.97 -10.47
C CYS A 203 14.38 -15.10 -11.45
N THR A 204 15.00 -16.27 -11.27
CA THR A 204 14.70 -17.46 -12.06
C THR A 204 13.48 -18.17 -11.53
N LEU A 205 12.46 -18.40 -12.37
CA LEU A 205 11.24 -19.10 -12.00
C LEU A 205 11.52 -20.60 -11.77
N THR A 206 11.07 -21.15 -10.64
CA THR A 206 11.33 -22.54 -10.29
C THR A 206 10.24 -23.51 -10.76
N ASN A 207 9.03 -23.02 -11.10
CA ASN A 207 7.89 -23.83 -11.50
C ASN A 207 7.01 -23.12 -12.52
N ASP A 208 6.24 -23.89 -13.27
CA ASP A 208 5.36 -23.41 -14.33
C ASP A 208 4.13 -22.67 -13.81
N PHE A 209 3.65 -21.71 -14.60
CA PHE A 209 2.38 -21.02 -14.38
C PHE A 209 1.60 -20.88 -15.67
N GLY A 210 0.65 -21.77 -15.89
CA GLY A 210 -0.08 -21.97 -17.16
C GLY A 210 -1.23 -21.00 -17.43
N LYS A 211 -1.30 -19.80 -16.82
CA LYS A 211 -2.40 -18.85 -17.08
C LYS A 211 -2.00 -17.80 -18.11
N SER A 212 -2.79 -17.68 -19.17
CA SER A 212 -2.62 -16.61 -20.16
C SER A 212 -2.93 -15.22 -19.60
N VAL A 213 -2.29 -14.20 -20.16
CA VAL A 213 -2.32 -12.83 -19.67
C VAL A 213 -2.89 -11.90 -20.73
N GLY A 214 -4.19 -11.57 -20.62
CA GLY A 214 -4.86 -10.61 -21.50
C GLY A 214 -4.45 -9.15 -21.25
N GLY A 215 -3.95 -8.83 -20.04
CA GLY A 215 -3.37 -7.56 -19.60
C GLY A 215 -2.18 -7.83 -18.70
N ARG A 216 -1.56 -6.82 -18.10
CA ARG A 216 -0.51 -7.01 -17.10
C ARG A 216 -1.06 -7.80 -15.90
N ARG A 217 -0.36 -8.84 -15.45
CA ARG A 217 -0.81 -9.69 -14.35
C ARG A 217 0.22 -9.72 -13.24
N TYR A 218 -0.26 -9.60 -12.00
CA TYR A 218 0.55 -9.78 -10.80
C TYR A 218 0.21 -11.11 -10.15
N VAL A 219 1.22 -11.92 -9.87
CA VAL A 219 1.09 -13.25 -9.28
C VAL A 219 1.87 -13.30 -7.99
N ARG A 220 1.21 -13.71 -6.90
CA ARG A 220 1.85 -13.88 -5.60
C ARG A 220 2.92 -14.96 -5.67
N ALA A 221 4.08 -14.73 -5.06
CA ALA A 221 5.20 -15.65 -5.12
C ALA A 221 6.11 -15.50 -3.90
N VAL A 222 7.04 -16.43 -3.78
CA VAL A 222 8.11 -16.42 -2.77
C VAL A 222 9.45 -16.37 -3.48
N THR A 223 10.31 -15.44 -3.09
CA THR A 223 11.68 -15.34 -3.60
C THR A 223 12.69 -15.34 -2.46
N ASP A 224 13.85 -15.95 -2.73
CA ASP A 224 15.07 -15.84 -1.92
C ASP A 224 16.01 -14.73 -2.42
N GLY A 225 15.63 -14.05 -3.49
CA GLY A 225 16.39 -12.98 -4.16
C GLY A 225 17.08 -13.42 -5.45
N GLU A 226 17.24 -14.72 -5.71
CA GLU A 226 17.81 -15.32 -6.94
C GLU A 226 16.76 -16.13 -7.69
N THR A 227 16.00 -16.93 -6.96
CA THR A 227 14.91 -17.73 -7.50
C THR A 227 13.55 -17.22 -7.03
N VAL A 228 12.49 -17.57 -7.77
CA VAL A 228 11.11 -17.26 -7.42
C VAL A 228 10.21 -18.46 -7.67
N THR A 229 9.39 -18.78 -6.67
CA THR A 229 8.45 -19.90 -6.69
C THR A 229 7.02 -19.39 -6.59
N ILE A 230 6.15 -19.82 -7.48
CA ILE A 230 4.71 -19.56 -7.41
C ILE A 230 4.07 -20.67 -6.56
N PRO A 231 3.35 -20.36 -5.46
CA PRO A 231 2.66 -21.37 -4.67
C PRO A 231 1.68 -22.18 -5.54
N THR A 232 1.66 -23.50 -5.38
CA THR A 232 0.78 -24.42 -6.15
C THR A 232 -0.70 -24.36 -5.76
N LYS A 233 -1.09 -23.37 -4.96
CA LYS A 233 -2.43 -23.11 -4.46
C LYS A 233 -3.31 -22.39 -5.49
N ILE A 234 -4.59 -22.28 -5.20
CA ILE A 234 -5.56 -21.58 -6.09
C ILE A 234 -5.22 -20.09 -6.16
N HIS A 235 -4.97 -19.59 -7.36
CA HIS A 235 -4.75 -18.17 -7.65
C HIS A 235 -6.06 -17.50 -8.10
N SER A 236 -6.85 -17.05 -7.12
CA SER A 236 -8.07 -16.25 -7.34
C SER A 236 -7.93 -14.89 -6.64
N ASN A 237 -8.63 -13.87 -7.17
CA ASN A 237 -8.57 -12.50 -6.62
C ASN A 237 -9.26 -12.39 -5.25
N GLY A 238 -10.26 -13.24 -4.99
CA GLY A 238 -10.98 -13.30 -3.71
C GLY A 238 -10.29 -14.14 -2.63
N ILE A 239 -9.21 -14.85 -2.96
CA ILE A 239 -8.51 -15.74 -2.00
C ILE A 239 -7.27 -15.04 -1.49
N LEU A 240 -7.30 -14.58 -0.24
CA LEU A 240 -6.18 -13.94 0.42
C LEU A 240 -5.22 -14.94 1.08
N SER A 241 -5.74 -16.04 1.63
CA SER A 241 -4.95 -17.03 2.39
C SER A 241 -3.74 -17.59 1.63
N THR A 242 -3.79 -17.60 0.31
CA THR A 242 -2.66 -18.05 -0.52
C THR A 242 -1.54 -17.03 -0.66
N MET A 243 -1.69 -15.82 -0.09
CA MET A 243 -0.59 -14.87 0.08
C MET A 243 0.26 -15.14 1.33
N ALA A 244 -0.23 -15.96 2.25
CA ALA A 244 0.53 -16.28 3.46
C ALA A 244 1.89 -16.90 3.09
N GLY A 245 2.97 -16.26 3.56
CA GLY A 245 4.36 -16.61 3.26
C GLY A 245 4.89 -16.07 1.93
N CYS A 246 4.08 -15.40 1.11
CA CYS A 246 4.59 -14.70 -0.07
C CYS A 246 5.27 -13.39 0.33
N ASN A 247 6.39 -13.09 -0.33
CA ASN A 247 7.18 -11.88 -0.11
C ASN A 247 7.41 -11.06 -1.38
N CYS A 248 6.81 -11.49 -2.50
CA CYS A 248 6.91 -10.77 -3.77
C CYS A 248 5.68 -11.00 -4.67
N LEU A 249 5.58 -10.17 -5.68
CA LEU A 249 4.65 -10.30 -6.79
C LEU A 249 5.44 -10.46 -8.09
N ILE A 250 5.20 -11.53 -8.85
CA ILE A 250 5.72 -11.64 -10.22
C ILE A 250 4.87 -10.75 -11.13
N GLU A 251 5.53 -9.90 -11.92
CA GLU A 251 4.88 -9.12 -12.96
C GLU A 251 4.95 -9.83 -14.31
N MET A 252 3.81 -10.28 -14.79
CA MET A 252 3.69 -10.91 -16.12
C MET A 252 3.15 -9.89 -17.12
N GLN A 253 3.89 -9.68 -18.19
CA GLN A 253 3.53 -8.74 -19.26
C GLN A 253 2.35 -9.26 -20.10
N LYS A 254 1.60 -8.32 -20.67
CA LYS A 254 0.49 -8.59 -21.60
C LYS A 254 0.92 -9.51 -22.76
N GLY A 255 0.09 -10.48 -23.09
CA GLY A 255 0.32 -11.40 -24.22
C GLY A 255 1.12 -12.66 -23.88
N LYS A 256 1.69 -12.80 -22.68
CA LYS A 256 2.28 -14.08 -22.26
C LYS A 256 1.20 -15.16 -22.11
N THR A 257 1.44 -16.32 -22.68
CA THR A 257 0.55 -17.50 -22.59
C THR A 257 0.81 -18.37 -21.37
N GLY A 258 1.79 -18.04 -20.58
CA GLY A 258 2.25 -18.72 -19.38
C GLY A 258 3.67 -18.28 -19.01
N SER A 259 4.24 -18.88 -17.98
CA SER A 259 5.65 -18.80 -17.65
C SER A 259 6.14 -20.16 -17.23
N HIS A 260 7.40 -20.52 -17.61
CA HIS A 260 7.96 -21.84 -17.41
C HIS A 260 9.14 -21.81 -16.45
N ALA A 261 9.35 -22.92 -15.75
CA ALA A 261 10.52 -23.11 -14.92
C ALA A 261 11.81 -22.84 -15.74
N GLY A 262 12.77 -22.14 -15.12
CA GLY A 262 14.00 -21.69 -15.77
C GLY A 262 13.91 -20.33 -16.48
N GLU A 263 12.71 -19.79 -16.71
CA GLU A 263 12.57 -18.43 -17.29
C GLU A 263 12.92 -17.34 -16.25
N GLU A 264 13.44 -16.22 -16.76
CA GLU A 264 13.62 -15.01 -15.97
C GLU A 264 12.25 -14.34 -15.75
N ALA A 265 11.95 -14.02 -14.51
CA ALA A 265 10.75 -13.31 -14.09
C ALA A 265 11.10 -12.02 -13.33
N GLU A 266 10.41 -10.93 -13.67
CA GLU A 266 10.51 -9.69 -12.90
C GLU A 266 9.60 -9.79 -11.66
N VAL A 267 10.19 -9.58 -10.48
CA VAL A 267 9.49 -9.62 -9.20
C VAL A 267 9.50 -8.24 -8.55
N LEU A 268 8.37 -7.86 -7.97
CA LEU A 268 8.22 -6.72 -7.07
C LEU A 268 8.26 -7.23 -5.64
N LEU A 269 9.20 -6.75 -4.83
CA LEU A 269 9.29 -7.09 -3.40
C LEU A 269 8.20 -6.36 -2.60
N LEU A 270 7.55 -7.11 -1.68
CA LEU A 270 6.48 -6.61 -0.81
C LEU A 270 7.01 -5.97 0.47
#